data_2be51e77ba204ba458045683afae91ae
#
_entry.id   2be51e77ba204ba458045683afae91ae
#
_cell.length_a   1.000
_cell.length_b   1.000
_cell.length_c   1.000
_cell.angle_alpha   90.00
_cell.angle_beta   90.00
_cell.angle_gamma   90.00
#
_symmetry.space_group_name_H-M   'P 1'
#
loop_
_entity.id
_entity.type
_entity.pdbx_description
1 polymer ?
#
loop_
_entity_poly.entity_id
_entity_poly.type
_entity_poly.pdbx_seq_one_letter_code
_entity_poly.pdbx_strand_id
1 'polypeptide(L)'
;MALDKVFKRRGRYDIPDWQRDEVWSPDQKKLLIDTILRGWKLPKFYFAKTSTEPDEFDVVDGQQRLAAIWEFQEGKLRLSEVTAKRFGGYTYEELPEAVTDEFDDFEIQYDEITEATDDDIQEFFQRLQTGKTLTAAERLNSVNSNLTRYARMLATHKFFAEKVRSSNTRKAYFDMALKSLALEIEGFSAGLRYEDLKSLADSQSNFSESSEVAKRVLGTLDYLDRCFPEKSSTLRNRSTIQSFITLAATIVSSGQHKGTEKLLYSFFEDFSAQLAKQNELGTKATDTAYLDYQRTISANVRSGAKVRHEILLRKLLISDPAWMDVLSLKESTSAAIREEIDNLGRRISVLISQKNEQYSAKHGSDLFKATNRTVAALTSIREPIDSFEAYSTHIGELYFLLREGPGSRLEGAVPASFVDVNLLRTGLQHDVDHGKAGAVASKRKKIGEAFARYACGETSPSTLAPERFPLVQANLLRAIAADLDALTL
;
A
#
# COMPACT_ATOMS: atom_id res chain seq x y z
N MET A 1 32.55 -19.34 29.58
CA MET A 1 32.79 -17.95 30.04
C MET A 1 31.60 -17.57 30.92
N ALA A 2 31.86 -17.07 32.14
CA ALA A 2 30.81 -16.72 33.11
C ALA A 2 29.98 -15.52 32.63
N LEU A 3 28.68 -15.47 32.95
CA LEU A 3 27.77 -14.42 32.53
C LEU A 3 28.17 -13.03 33.03
N ASP A 4 28.64 -12.95 34.30
CA ASP A 4 29.18 -11.68 34.84
C ASP A 4 30.30 -11.09 33.98
N LYS A 5 31.22 -11.93 33.49
CA LYS A 5 32.30 -11.51 32.61
C LYS A 5 31.77 -11.01 31.24
N VAL A 6 30.76 -11.68 30.70
CA VAL A 6 30.12 -11.25 29.44
C VAL A 6 29.40 -9.89 29.62
N PHE A 7 28.66 -9.74 30.71
CA PHE A 7 27.91 -8.52 31.01
C PHE A 7 28.83 -7.31 31.22
N LYS A 8 29.92 -7.49 32.02
CA LYS A 8 30.92 -6.43 32.22
C LYS A 8 31.60 -5.96 30.94
N ARG A 9 31.65 -6.85 29.93
CA ARG A 9 32.27 -6.59 28.64
C ARG A 9 31.26 -6.40 27.50
N ARG A 10 29.94 -6.16 27.81
CA ARG A 10 28.88 -6.13 26.82
C ARG A 10 29.09 -5.11 25.69
N GLY A 11 29.77 -4.01 25.96
CA GLY A 11 30.15 -3.02 24.94
C GLY A 11 31.20 -3.47 23.93
N ARG A 12 31.71 -4.71 24.03
CA ARG A 12 32.64 -5.34 23.09
C ARG A 12 31.98 -6.36 22.16
N TYR A 13 30.68 -6.57 22.33
CA TYR A 13 29.88 -7.47 21.50
C TYR A 13 28.94 -6.64 20.63
N ASP A 14 29.19 -6.62 19.34
CA ASP A 14 28.35 -5.94 18.38
C ASP A 14 27.40 -6.92 17.68
N ILE A 15 26.28 -6.41 17.22
CA ILE A 15 25.27 -7.16 16.48
C ILE A 15 25.23 -6.60 15.08
N PRO A 16 25.78 -7.31 14.08
CA PRO A 16 25.84 -6.81 12.72
C PRO A 16 24.47 -6.45 12.13
N ASP A 17 24.40 -5.39 11.33
CA ASP A 17 23.17 -4.85 10.70
C ASP A 17 22.40 -5.88 9.86
N TRP A 18 23.10 -6.87 9.30
CA TRP A 18 22.51 -7.91 8.47
C TRP A 18 21.79 -9.00 9.26
N GLN A 19 21.91 -9.00 10.60
CA GLN A 19 21.20 -9.96 11.46
C GLN A 19 19.74 -9.56 11.68
N ARG A 20 18.95 -10.49 12.26
CA ARG A 20 17.53 -10.22 12.57
C ARG A 20 17.44 -9.20 13.69
N ASP A 21 16.36 -8.42 13.63
CA ASP A 21 15.88 -7.67 14.77
C ASP A 21 15.49 -8.64 15.91
N GLU A 22 15.42 -8.11 17.10
CA GLU A 22 14.98 -8.88 18.26
C GLU A 22 13.56 -9.43 18.04
N VAL A 23 13.44 -10.76 18.01
CA VAL A 23 12.17 -11.44 17.66
C VAL A 23 11.61 -12.29 18.81
N TRP A 24 12.36 -12.44 19.93
CA TRP A 24 11.89 -13.22 21.07
C TRP A 24 10.76 -12.50 21.82
N SER A 25 9.68 -13.23 22.08
CA SER A 25 8.63 -12.74 22.97
C SER A 25 9.13 -12.63 24.41
N PRO A 26 8.50 -11.78 25.24
CA PRO A 26 8.84 -11.72 26.67
C PRO A 26 8.83 -13.09 27.34
N ASP A 27 7.93 -13.99 26.98
CA ASP A 27 7.83 -15.31 27.55
C ASP A 27 9.01 -16.24 27.16
N GLN A 28 9.52 -16.11 25.94
CA GLN A 28 10.72 -16.82 25.51
C GLN A 28 11.96 -16.35 26.27
N LYS A 29 12.09 -15.03 26.50
CA LYS A 29 13.16 -14.46 27.31
C LYS A 29 13.11 -14.97 28.76
N LYS A 30 11.92 -14.95 29.40
CA LYS A 30 11.71 -15.49 30.75
C LYS A 30 12.06 -16.96 30.84
N LEU A 31 11.72 -17.75 29.83
CA LEU A 31 12.03 -19.19 29.79
C LEU A 31 13.54 -19.43 29.70
N LEU A 32 14.29 -18.58 28.95
CA LEU A 32 15.74 -18.66 28.93
C LEU A 32 16.33 -18.42 30.32
N ILE A 33 15.88 -17.36 31.02
CA ILE A 33 16.39 -17.06 32.37
C ILE A 33 16.04 -18.18 33.36
N ASP A 34 14.81 -18.73 33.30
CA ASP A 34 14.45 -19.92 34.08
C ASP A 34 15.39 -21.12 33.81
N THR A 35 15.78 -21.30 32.53
CA THR A 35 16.72 -22.37 32.13
C THR A 35 18.11 -22.17 32.76
N ILE A 36 18.62 -20.93 32.79
CA ILE A 36 19.90 -20.58 33.41
C ILE A 36 19.84 -20.80 34.94
N LEU A 37 18.80 -20.26 35.56
CA LEU A 37 18.60 -20.41 37.03
C LEU A 37 18.45 -21.88 37.48
N ARG A 38 18.05 -22.79 36.59
CA ARG A 38 18.03 -24.24 36.84
C ARG A 38 19.39 -24.91 36.59
N GLY A 39 20.40 -24.17 36.15
CA GLY A 39 21.70 -24.74 35.80
C GLY A 39 21.69 -25.59 34.51
N TRP A 40 20.66 -25.46 33.66
CA TRP A 40 20.56 -26.25 32.45
C TRP A 40 21.42 -25.63 31.33
N LYS A 41 22.08 -26.51 30.55
CA LYS A 41 22.96 -26.04 29.45
C LYS A 41 22.21 -25.32 28.37
N LEU A 42 22.81 -24.24 27.88
CA LEU A 42 22.33 -23.49 26.70
C LEU A 42 23.00 -24.00 25.43
N PRO A 43 22.38 -23.82 24.26
CA PRO A 43 23.08 -23.97 22.97
C PRO A 43 24.31 -23.05 22.91
N LYS A 44 25.36 -23.47 22.20
CA LYS A 44 26.59 -22.69 22.03
C LYS A 44 26.29 -21.29 21.42
N PHE A 45 27.16 -20.35 21.77
CA PHE A 45 27.24 -19.04 21.14
C PHE A 45 28.36 -19.06 20.12
N TYR A 46 28.27 -18.21 19.10
CA TYR A 46 29.29 -18.04 18.10
C TYR A 46 29.65 -16.57 17.96
N PHE A 47 30.92 -16.24 18.16
CA PHE A 47 31.45 -14.88 18.11
C PHE A 47 32.53 -14.80 17.04
N ALA A 48 32.43 -13.86 16.12
CA ALA A 48 33.51 -13.54 15.19
C ALA A 48 34.38 -12.43 15.79
N LYS A 49 35.68 -12.67 15.88
CA LYS A 49 36.59 -11.70 16.44
C LYS A 49 36.91 -10.62 15.40
N THR A 50 36.59 -9.35 15.71
CA THR A 50 36.77 -8.21 14.82
C THR A 50 37.98 -7.35 15.18
N SER A 51 38.43 -7.39 16.45
CA SER A 51 39.61 -6.68 16.94
C SER A 51 40.33 -7.47 18.00
N THR A 52 41.63 -7.21 18.17
CA THR A 52 42.49 -7.84 19.19
C THR A 52 42.93 -6.86 20.28
N GLU A 53 42.84 -5.56 20.07
CA GLU A 53 43.28 -4.53 21.03
C GLU A 53 42.29 -3.33 21.06
N PRO A 54 41.25 -3.34 21.92
CA PRO A 54 40.79 -4.46 22.77
C PRO A 54 40.11 -5.54 21.95
N ASP A 55 39.97 -6.77 22.55
CA ASP A 55 39.15 -7.81 21.94
C ASP A 55 37.71 -7.34 21.72
N GLU A 56 37.26 -7.30 20.47
CA GLU A 56 35.87 -6.99 20.06
C GLU A 56 35.32 -8.13 19.21
N PHE A 57 34.00 -8.31 19.27
CA PHE A 57 33.35 -9.49 18.69
C PHE A 57 32.03 -9.11 18.03
N ASP A 58 31.78 -9.63 16.85
CA ASP A 58 30.46 -9.71 16.26
C ASP A 58 29.75 -10.97 16.75
N VAL A 59 28.49 -10.81 17.21
CA VAL A 59 27.67 -11.94 17.67
C VAL A 59 27.05 -12.61 16.44
N VAL A 60 27.63 -13.75 16.04
CA VAL A 60 27.16 -14.51 14.86
C VAL A 60 25.91 -15.35 15.21
N ASP A 61 25.88 -16.01 16.38
CA ASP A 61 24.67 -16.66 16.92
C ASP A 61 24.60 -16.51 18.43
N GLY A 62 23.37 -16.33 18.94
CA GLY A 62 23.10 -16.13 20.35
C GLY A 62 22.65 -14.72 20.72
N GLN A 63 22.45 -13.83 19.78
CA GLN A 63 22.00 -12.46 19.96
C GLN A 63 20.79 -12.34 20.89
N GLN A 64 19.71 -13.10 20.59
CA GLN A 64 18.47 -13.05 21.38
C GLN A 64 18.68 -13.54 22.82
N ARG A 65 19.59 -14.50 22.98
CA ARG A 65 19.96 -15.04 24.28
C ARG A 65 20.78 -14.04 25.09
N LEU A 66 21.76 -13.37 24.48
CA LEU A 66 22.54 -12.32 25.14
C LEU A 66 21.65 -11.13 25.53
N ALA A 67 20.79 -10.67 24.62
CA ALA A 67 19.86 -9.59 24.91
C ALA A 67 18.96 -9.90 26.11
N ALA A 68 18.38 -11.12 26.17
CA ALA A 68 17.55 -11.53 27.31
C ALA A 68 18.34 -11.62 28.64
N ILE A 69 19.59 -12.09 28.61
CA ILE A 69 20.48 -12.13 29.78
C ILE A 69 20.77 -10.72 30.27
N TRP A 70 21.18 -9.82 29.38
CA TRP A 70 21.50 -8.43 29.72
C TRP A 70 20.27 -7.66 30.22
N GLU A 71 19.11 -7.82 29.58
CA GLU A 71 17.87 -7.22 30.07
C GLU A 71 17.49 -7.68 31.48
N PHE A 72 17.75 -8.96 31.79
CA PHE A 72 17.49 -9.48 33.14
C PHE A 72 18.46 -8.88 34.16
N GLN A 73 19.77 -8.86 33.86
CA GLN A 73 20.78 -8.25 34.76
C GLN A 73 20.60 -6.71 34.92
N GLU A 74 20.01 -6.05 33.94
CA GLU A 74 19.65 -4.63 34.00
C GLU A 74 18.28 -4.36 34.68
N GLY A 75 17.60 -5.38 35.18
CA GLY A 75 16.28 -5.27 35.82
C GLY A 75 15.13 -4.98 34.89
N LYS A 76 15.36 -5.02 33.55
CA LYS A 76 14.35 -4.71 32.51
C LYS A 76 13.42 -5.90 32.21
N LEU A 77 13.85 -7.12 32.49
CA LEU A 77 13.08 -8.35 32.29
C LEU A 77 12.63 -8.92 33.65
N ARG A 78 11.32 -9.18 33.82
CA ARG A 78 10.75 -9.82 35.01
C ARG A 78 10.51 -11.30 34.73
N LEU A 79 10.82 -12.15 35.73
CA LEU A 79 10.56 -13.59 35.70
C LEU A 79 9.07 -13.93 35.68
N SER A 80 8.73 -15.14 35.24
CA SER A 80 7.38 -15.65 35.39
C SER A 80 7.04 -15.87 36.88
N GLU A 81 5.74 -15.86 37.21
CA GLU A 81 5.28 -16.07 38.59
C GLU A 81 5.78 -17.42 39.16
N VAL A 82 5.84 -18.46 38.32
CA VAL A 82 6.31 -19.78 38.69
C VAL A 82 7.82 -19.76 39.02
N THR A 83 8.59 -19.09 38.15
CA THR A 83 10.06 -18.98 38.35
C THR A 83 10.38 -18.11 39.56
N ALA A 84 9.68 -16.96 39.70
CA ALA A 84 9.87 -16.06 40.84
C ALA A 84 9.58 -16.74 42.20
N LYS A 85 8.50 -17.51 42.30
CA LYS A 85 8.19 -18.29 43.51
C LYS A 85 9.25 -19.33 43.82
N ARG A 86 9.89 -19.91 42.80
CA ARG A 86 10.93 -20.94 42.98
C ARG A 86 12.25 -20.38 43.45
N PHE A 87 12.66 -19.21 42.90
CA PHE A 87 13.98 -18.63 43.11
C PHE A 87 13.99 -17.40 44.04
N GLY A 88 12.83 -16.88 44.44
CA GLY A 88 12.71 -15.91 45.53
C GLY A 88 12.66 -14.43 45.07
N GLY A 89 12.51 -14.13 43.77
CA GLY A 89 12.40 -12.77 43.27
C GLY A 89 11.90 -12.69 41.81
N TYR A 90 11.36 -11.56 41.39
CA TYR A 90 10.89 -11.32 40.01
C TYR A 90 11.93 -10.68 39.11
N THR A 91 12.88 -9.94 39.69
CA THR A 91 13.96 -9.25 38.96
C THR A 91 15.30 -9.74 39.51
N TYR A 92 16.37 -9.46 38.79
CA TYR A 92 17.72 -9.82 39.19
C TYR A 92 18.07 -9.26 40.58
N GLU A 93 17.70 -8.01 40.87
CA GLU A 93 17.97 -7.35 42.17
C GLU A 93 17.13 -7.92 43.34
N GLU A 94 15.96 -8.51 43.03
CA GLU A 94 15.09 -9.12 44.05
C GLU A 94 15.51 -10.56 44.42
N LEU A 95 16.40 -11.20 43.64
CA LEU A 95 16.86 -12.55 43.90
C LEU A 95 17.76 -12.60 45.14
N PRO A 96 17.72 -13.71 45.91
CA PRO A 96 18.70 -13.97 46.96
C PRO A 96 20.13 -13.98 46.42
N GLU A 97 21.11 -13.49 47.21
CA GLU A 97 22.51 -13.38 46.81
C GLU A 97 23.10 -14.72 46.31
N ALA A 98 22.80 -15.83 46.96
CA ALA A 98 23.25 -17.16 46.51
C ALA A 98 22.71 -17.54 45.11
N VAL A 99 21.52 -17.04 44.72
CA VAL A 99 20.92 -17.33 43.41
C VAL A 99 21.51 -16.40 42.32
N THR A 100 21.80 -15.15 42.69
CA THR A 100 22.50 -14.21 41.77
C THR A 100 23.93 -14.68 41.53
N ASP A 101 24.65 -15.18 42.55
CA ASP A 101 25.99 -15.72 42.40
C ASP A 101 26.01 -16.92 41.45
N GLU A 102 25.06 -17.86 41.62
CA GLU A 102 24.91 -19.02 40.71
C GLU A 102 24.58 -18.60 39.30
N PHE A 103 23.77 -17.55 39.11
CA PHE A 103 23.44 -16.99 37.81
C PHE A 103 24.66 -16.33 37.17
N ASP A 104 25.42 -15.53 37.89
CA ASP A 104 26.59 -14.80 37.40
C ASP A 104 27.76 -15.75 37.08
N ASP A 105 27.93 -16.81 37.82
CA ASP A 105 28.90 -17.87 37.58
C ASP A 105 28.49 -18.86 36.48
N PHE A 106 27.25 -18.80 36.01
CA PHE A 106 26.80 -19.68 34.93
C PHE A 106 27.67 -19.54 33.69
N GLU A 107 28.28 -20.65 33.25
CA GLU A 107 29.19 -20.66 32.10
C GLU A 107 28.46 -20.89 30.78
N ILE A 108 28.53 -19.93 29.88
CA ILE A 108 28.13 -20.13 28.49
C ILE A 108 29.25 -20.84 27.71
N GLN A 109 28.84 -21.76 26.83
CA GLN A 109 29.72 -22.35 25.83
C GLN A 109 29.73 -21.47 24.59
N TYR A 110 30.90 -21.18 24.05
CA TYR A 110 31.05 -20.39 22.82
C TYR A 110 32.22 -20.87 22.00
N ASP A 111 32.14 -20.65 20.68
CA ASP A 111 33.27 -20.80 19.76
C ASP A 111 33.61 -19.43 19.17
N GLU A 112 34.91 -19.15 19.04
CA GLU A 112 35.40 -17.97 18.38
C GLU A 112 35.69 -18.32 16.91
N ILE A 113 35.18 -17.47 15.99
CA ILE A 113 35.49 -17.54 14.57
C ILE A 113 36.60 -16.51 14.31
N THR A 114 37.76 -17.01 13.88
CA THR A 114 38.94 -16.21 13.55
C THR A 114 39.25 -16.39 12.07
N GLU A 115 39.87 -15.40 11.46
CA GLU A 115 40.36 -15.47 10.06
C GLU A 115 39.28 -15.74 9.01
N ALA A 116 38.03 -15.36 9.27
CA ALA A 116 36.91 -15.47 8.34
C ALA A 116 36.59 -14.10 7.69
N THR A 117 36.21 -14.13 6.43
CA THR A 117 35.68 -12.95 5.76
C THR A 117 34.23 -12.70 6.18
N ASP A 118 33.72 -11.48 5.95
CA ASP A 118 32.30 -11.15 6.21
C ASP A 118 31.35 -12.10 5.47
N ASP A 119 31.70 -12.52 4.26
CA ASP A 119 30.92 -13.47 3.47
C ASP A 119 30.91 -14.87 4.11
N ASP A 120 32.05 -15.35 4.62
CA ASP A 120 32.14 -16.63 5.35
C ASP A 120 31.28 -16.61 6.62
N ILE A 121 31.32 -15.50 7.36
CA ILE A 121 30.53 -15.31 8.59
C ILE A 121 29.02 -15.31 8.26
N GLN A 122 28.62 -14.65 7.19
CA GLN A 122 27.23 -14.61 6.75
C GLN A 122 26.74 -15.99 6.27
N GLU A 123 27.55 -16.72 5.51
CA GLU A 123 27.23 -18.09 5.09
C GLU A 123 27.11 -19.03 6.31
N PHE A 124 28.04 -18.94 7.26
CA PHE A 124 27.99 -19.73 8.50
C PHE A 124 26.73 -19.43 9.31
N PHE A 125 26.37 -18.15 9.46
CA PHE A 125 25.12 -17.74 10.10
C PHE A 125 23.88 -18.35 9.43
N GLN A 126 23.83 -18.33 8.10
CA GLN A 126 22.73 -18.94 7.35
C GLN A 126 22.61 -20.44 7.64
N ARG A 127 23.72 -21.14 7.74
CA ARG A 127 23.76 -22.58 8.07
C ARG A 127 23.34 -22.89 9.50
N LEU A 128 23.71 -22.07 10.47
CA LEU A 128 23.28 -22.20 11.88
C LEU A 128 21.76 -22.00 12.05
N GLN A 129 21.18 -21.14 11.25
CA GLN A 129 19.74 -20.80 11.32
C GLN A 129 18.79 -21.87 10.74
N THR A 130 19.28 -23.06 10.38
CA THR A 130 18.46 -24.14 9.80
C THR A 130 17.32 -24.63 10.72
N GLY A 131 17.29 -24.25 11.99
CA GLY A 131 16.22 -24.56 12.94
C GLY A 131 14.98 -23.66 12.91
N LYS A 132 15.08 -22.42 12.41
CA LYS A 132 13.95 -21.52 12.08
C LYS A 132 14.21 -20.91 10.71
N THR A 133 13.42 -21.31 9.72
CA THR A 133 13.56 -20.85 8.32
C THR A 133 13.56 -19.31 8.27
N LEU A 134 14.68 -18.75 7.81
CA LEU A 134 14.76 -17.33 7.49
C LEU A 134 13.73 -16.98 6.42
N THR A 135 13.07 -15.85 6.56
CA THR A 135 12.27 -15.29 5.47
C THR A 135 13.13 -14.88 4.29
N ALA A 136 12.53 -14.73 3.11
CA ALA A 136 13.23 -14.19 1.94
C ALA A 136 13.90 -12.83 2.24
N ALA A 137 13.23 -11.96 2.99
CA ALA A 137 13.75 -10.65 3.38
C ALA A 137 14.99 -10.76 4.29
N GLU A 138 14.98 -11.65 5.28
CA GLU A 138 16.13 -11.86 6.19
C GLU A 138 17.33 -12.45 5.42
N ARG A 139 17.10 -13.40 4.53
CA ARG A 139 18.14 -13.95 3.64
C ARG A 139 18.73 -12.89 2.70
N LEU A 140 17.88 -12.07 2.07
CA LEU A 140 18.33 -10.98 1.19
C LEU A 140 19.05 -9.87 1.96
N ASN A 141 18.63 -9.60 3.19
CA ASN A 141 19.30 -8.61 4.04
C ASN A 141 20.74 -9.02 4.40
N SER A 142 21.06 -10.32 4.40
CA SER A 142 22.43 -10.83 4.58
C SER A 142 23.27 -10.88 3.30
N VAL A 143 22.72 -10.54 2.13
CA VAL A 143 23.49 -10.44 0.88
C VAL A 143 24.34 -9.17 0.89
N ASN A 144 25.64 -9.31 0.63
CA ASN A 144 26.58 -8.19 0.58
C ASN A 144 26.62 -7.60 -0.83
N SER A 145 25.79 -6.62 -1.12
CA SER A 145 25.83 -5.85 -2.37
C SER A 145 25.54 -4.37 -2.13
N ASN A 146 25.97 -3.50 -3.04
CA ASN A 146 25.64 -2.07 -2.95
C ASN A 146 24.14 -1.82 -2.98
N LEU A 147 23.39 -2.59 -3.77
CA LEU A 147 21.94 -2.48 -3.84
C LEU A 147 21.26 -2.83 -2.50
N THR A 148 21.66 -3.92 -1.85
CA THR A 148 21.10 -4.30 -0.54
C THR A 148 21.53 -3.35 0.56
N ARG A 149 22.76 -2.79 0.50
CA ARG A 149 23.21 -1.75 1.42
C ARG A 149 22.32 -0.50 1.30
N TYR A 150 22.04 -0.06 0.09
CA TYR A 150 21.15 1.07 -0.13
C TYR A 150 19.72 0.77 0.32
N ALA A 151 19.20 -0.43 0.08
CA ALA A 151 17.89 -0.86 0.57
C ALA A 151 17.81 -0.84 2.11
N ARG A 152 18.89 -1.22 2.83
CA ARG A 152 18.98 -1.09 4.30
C ARG A 152 18.90 0.37 4.74
N MET A 153 19.61 1.26 4.07
CA MET A 153 19.53 2.70 4.34
C MET A 153 18.12 3.24 4.11
N LEU A 154 17.48 2.91 2.98
CA LEU A 154 16.09 3.30 2.71
C LEU A 154 15.10 2.75 3.75
N ALA A 155 15.33 1.56 4.30
CA ALA A 155 14.50 0.97 5.34
C ALA A 155 14.48 1.77 6.64
N THR A 156 15.46 2.66 6.87
CA THR A 156 15.50 3.58 8.03
C THR A 156 14.83 4.93 7.76
N HIS A 157 14.29 5.11 6.54
CA HIS A 157 13.66 6.37 6.16
C HIS A 157 12.47 6.72 7.06
N LYS A 158 12.32 8.00 7.39
CA LYS A 158 11.26 8.50 8.30
C LYS A 158 9.83 8.11 7.86
N PHE A 159 9.56 8.00 6.55
CA PHE A 159 8.29 7.46 6.07
C PHE A 159 7.94 6.11 6.70
N PHE A 160 8.87 5.17 6.70
CA PHE A 160 8.66 3.86 7.33
C PHE A 160 8.53 3.95 8.85
N ALA A 161 9.39 4.76 9.49
CA ALA A 161 9.42 4.87 10.95
C ALA A 161 8.20 5.60 11.53
N GLU A 162 7.76 6.68 10.87
CA GLU A 162 6.80 7.62 11.41
C GLU A 162 5.39 7.51 10.80
N LYS A 163 5.26 7.04 9.54
CA LYS A 163 3.98 7.01 8.82
C LYS A 163 3.39 5.61 8.69
N VAL A 164 4.23 4.59 8.58
CA VAL A 164 3.82 3.20 8.41
C VAL A 164 3.38 2.59 9.75
N ARG A 165 2.19 1.95 9.76
CA ARG A 165 1.63 1.28 10.94
C ARG A 165 2.00 -0.21 11.01
N SER A 166 2.46 -0.80 9.91
CA SER A 166 3.00 -2.15 9.89
C SER A 166 4.30 -2.21 10.69
N SER A 167 4.50 -3.26 11.49
CA SER A 167 5.76 -3.45 12.22
C SER A 167 6.89 -3.83 11.26
N ASN A 168 8.13 -3.43 11.61
CA ASN A 168 9.34 -3.82 10.88
C ASN A 168 9.82 -5.24 11.22
N THR A 169 8.95 -6.13 11.72
CA THR A 169 9.34 -7.49 12.05
C THR A 169 9.85 -8.24 10.82
N ARG A 170 10.93 -9.01 11.01
CA ARG A 170 11.54 -9.84 9.96
C ARG A 170 11.96 -9.05 8.73
N LYS A 171 12.52 -7.85 8.93
CA LYS A 171 13.07 -6.96 7.89
C LYS A 171 12.02 -6.52 6.85
N ALA A 172 10.79 -6.23 7.31
CA ALA A 172 9.69 -5.85 6.43
C ALA A 172 9.95 -4.55 5.65
N TYR A 173 10.55 -3.53 6.27
CA TYR A 173 10.85 -2.26 5.60
C TYR A 173 11.97 -2.43 4.56
N PHE A 174 12.98 -3.25 4.88
CA PHE A 174 14.00 -3.63 3.92
C PHE A 174 13.40 -4.35 2.71
N ASP A 175 12.50 -5.31 2.90
CA ASP A 175 11.82 -6.03 1.82
C ASP A 175 11.08 -5.06 0.88
N MET A 176 10.33 -4.11 1.46
CA MET A 176 9.62 -3.09 0.67
C MET A 176 10.58 -2.16 -0.07
N ALA A 177 11.66 -1.72 0.57
CA ALA A 177 12.67 -0.87 -0.06
C ALA A 177 13.38 -1.58 -1.22
N LEU A 178 13.80 -2.83 -1.03
CA LEU A 178 14.45 -3.61 -2.07
C LEU A 178 13.54 -3.90 -3.26
N LYS A 179 12.27 -4.23 -3.01
CA LYS A 179 11.27 -4.42 -4.06
C LYS A 179 10.96 -3.12 -4.82
N SER A 180 10.98 -1.98 -4.13
CA SER A 180 10.81 -0.67 -4.79
C SER A 180 11.99 -0.38 -5.73
N LEU A 181 13.21 -0.68 -5.31
CA LEU A 181 14.40 -0.58 -6.17
C LEU A 181 14.30 -1.53 -7.37
N ALA A 182 13.89 -2.77 -7.17
CA ALA A 182 13.72 -3.74 -8.26
C ALA A 182 12.69 -3.28 -9.29
N LEU A 183 11.53 -2.79 -8.83
CA LEU A 183 10.50 -2.24 -9.72
C LEU A 183 10.95 -0.98 -10.45
N GLU A 184 11.81 -0.18 -9.86
CA GLU A 184 12.35 1.02 -10.51
C GLU A 184 13.45 0.68 -11.54
N ILE A 185 14.22 -0.38 -11.32
CA ILE A 185 15.27 -0.85 -12.24
C ILE A 185 14.67 -1.58 -13.45
N GLU A 186 13.78 -2.55 -13.22
CA GLU A 186 13.26 -3.49 -14.22
C GLU A 186 11.79 -3.25 -14.61
N GLY A 187 11.13 -2.27 -13.99
CA GLY A 187 9.71 -2.04 -14.15
C GLY A 187 8.86 -3.24 -13.68
N PHE A 188 7.67 -3.41 -14.26
CA PHE A 188 6.81 -4.56 -13.95
C PHE A 188 7.30 -5.90 -14.53
N SER A 189 8.46 -5.91 -15.20
CA SER A 189 9.16 -7.15 -15.54
C SER A 189 9.99 -7.71 -14.39
N ALA A 190 10.21 -6.96 -13.32
CA ALA A 190 10.93 -7.39 -12.14
C ALA A 190 10.31 -8.63 -11.49
N GLY A 191 11.14 -9.62 -11.22
CA GLY A 191 10.79 -10.70 -10.31
C GLY A 191 10.91 -10.23 -8.86
N LEU A 192 9.95 -10.61 -8.01
CA LEU A 192 9.91 -10.17 -6.61
C LEU A 192 10.07 -11.31 -5.60
N ARG A 193 10.47 -12.50 -6.07
CA ARG A 193 10.82 -13.64 -5.23
C ARG A 193 12.28 -13.56 -4.80
N TYR A 194 12.64 -14.38 -3.84
CA TYR A 194 14.01 -14.41 -3.31
C TYR A 194 15.08 -14.55 -4.38
N GLU A 195 14.95 -15.54 -5.29
CA GLU A 195 15.96 -15.81 -6.32
C GLU A 195 16.07 -14.66 -7.32
N ASP A 196 14.95 -14.04 -7.68
CA ASP A 196 14.93 -12.89 -8.59
C ASP A 196 15.67 -11.69 -7.97
N LEU A 197 15.33 -11.35 -6.73
CA LEU A 197 15.93 -10.21 -6.02
C LEU A 197 17.38 -10.46 -5.65
N LYS A 198 17.78 -11.72 -5.39
CA LYS A 198 19.17 -12.10 -5.19
C LYS A 198 19.96 -11.93 -6.47
N SER A 199 19.46 -12.47 -7.60
CA SER A 199 20.09 -12.31 -8.92
C SER A 199 20.22 -10.82 -9.29
N LEU A 200 19.21 -10.00 -9.01
CA LEU A 200 19.29 -8.55 -9.22
C LEU A 200 20.37 -7.93 -8.34
N ALA A 201 20.43 -8.26 -7.05
CA ALA A 201 21.43 -7.74 -6.13
C ALA A 201 22.86 -8.10 -6.56
N ASP A 202 23.07 -9.33 -7.05
CA ASP A 202 24.35 -9.82 -7.57
C ASP A 202 24.74 -9.06 -8.87
N SER A 203 23.78 -8.84 -9.78
CA SER A 203 24.02 -8.12 -11.04
C SER A 203 24.27 -6.62 -10.86
N GLN A 204 23.75 -6.04 -9.77
CA GLN A 204 23.87 -4.62 -9.42
C GLN A 204 25.03 -4.34 -8.44
N SER A 205 26.14 -5.08 -8.57
CA SER A 205 27.34 -4.91 -7.72
C SER A 205 27.89 -3.48 -7.73
N ASN A 206 27.73 -2.76 -8.84
CA ASN A 206 28.16 -1.36 -9.04
C ASN A 206 27.04 -0.34 -8.79
N PHE A 207 25.94 -0.73 -8.14
CA PHE A 207 24.84 0.19 -7.84
C PHE A 207 25.35 1.42 -7.09
N SER A 208 24.97 2.62 -7.57
CA SER A 208 25.39 3.88 -6.96
C SER A 208 24.20 4.57 -6.28
N GLU A 209 24.40 5.04 -5.05
CA GLU A 209 23.45 5.88 -4.32
C GLU A 209 23.16 7.22 -5.02
N SER A 210 24.05 7.66 -5.92
CA SER A 210 23.86 8.86 -6.75
C SER A 210 23.12 8.58 -8.07
N SER A 211 22.77 7.33 -8.37
CA SER A 211 22.05 6.96 -9.59
C SER A 211 20.65 7.59 -9.62
N GLU A 212 20.11 7.78 -10.83
CA GLU A 212 18.74 8.30 -10.99
C GLU A 212 17.70 7.38 -10.35
N VAL A 213 17.91 6.06 -10.38
CA VAL A 213 17.05 5.09 -9.68
C VAL A 213 17.08 5.33 -8.18
N ALA A 214 18.27 5.47 -7.58
CA ALA A 214 18.41 5.72 -6.16
C ALA A 214 17.70 7.01 -5.74
N LYS A 215 17.94 8.10 -6.48
CA LYS A 215 17.29 9.40 -6.24
C LYS A 215 15.77 9.34 -6.38
N ARG A 216 15.24 8.62 -7.38
CA ARG A 216 13.79 8.48 -7.57
C ARG A 216 13.13 7.71 -6.44
N VAL A 217 13.72 6.59 -6.00
CA VAL A 217 13.15 5.83 -4.88
C VAL A 217 13.20 6.63 -3.59
N LEU A 218 14.32 7.30 -3.29
CA LEU A 218 14.42 8.19 -2.13
C LEU A 218 13.41 9.34 -2.22
N GLY A 219 13.34 10.02 -3.36
CA GLY A 219 12.36 11.10 -3.62
C GLY A 219 10.90 10.64 -3.49
N THR A 220 10.62 9.37 -3.83
CA THR A 220 9.29 8.76 -3.63
C THR A 220 8.97 8.60 -2.15
N LEU A 221 9.91 8.13 -1.35
CA LEU A 221 9.72 8.02 0.10
C LEU A 221 9.59 9.41 0.76
N ASP A 222 10.38 10.39 0.33
CA ASP A 222 10.24 11.79 0.75
C ASP A 222 8.88 12.38 0.39
N TYR A 223 8.37 12.08 -0.79
CA TYR A 223 7.04 12.51 -1.23
C TYR A 223 5.95 11.90 -0.38
N LEU A 224 5.99 10.58 -0.14
CA LEU A 224 5.04 9.87 0.72
C LEU A 224 5.11 10.34 2.17
N ASP A 225 6.30 10.66 2.68
CA ASP A 225 6.44 11.22 4.02
C ASP A 225 5.71 12.56 4.17
N ARG A 226 5.72 13.40 3.14
CA ARG A 226 4.95 14.65 3.10
C ARG A 226 3.45 14.44 2.88
N CYS A 227 3.05 13.36 2.18
CA CYS A 227 1.62 13.05 1.97
C CYS A 227 0.92 12.69 3.29
N PHE A 228 1.56 11.89 4.14
CA PHE A 228 0.96 11.40 5.38
C PHE A 228 1.34 12.30 6.56
N PRO A 229 0.36 13.01 7.19
CA PRO A 229 0.65 13.89 8.31
C PRO A 229 1.14 13.11 9.55
N GLU A 230 0.61 11.91 9.76
CA GLU A 230 0.88 11.05 10.91
C GLU A 230 0.83 9.56 10.53
N LYS A 231 1.01 8.69 11.52
CA LYS A 231 0.96 7.24 11.37
C LYS A 231 -0.44 6.77 10.99
N SER A 232 -0.60 6.31 9.74
CA SER A 232 -1.93 5.99 9.18
C SER A 232 -2.29 4.51 9.27
N SER A 233 -3.58 4.23 9.59
CA SER A 233 -4.16 2.88 9.51
C SER A 233 -4.22 2.34 8.08
N THR A 234 -4.24 3.20 7.09
CA THR A 234 -4.17 2.89 5.67
C THR A 234 -2.83 2.21 5.31
N LEU A 235 -1.74 2.54 6.03
CA LEU A 235 -0.41 1.95 5.87
C LEU A 235 -0.16 0.77 6.82
N ARG A 236 -1.09 -0.18 6.91
CA ARG A 236 -1.00 -1.35 7.79
C ARG A 236 -0.59 -2.63 7.06
N ASN A 237 -1.06 -2.83 5.83
CA ASN A 237 -0.78 -4.02 5.04
C ASN A 237 0.46 -3.81 4.16
N ARG A 238 1.46 -4.70 4.25
CA ARG A 238 2.74 -4.60 3.51
C ARG A 238 2.55 -4.55 1.99
N SER A 239 1.66 -5.38 1.44
CA SER A 239 1.39 -5.38 -0.01
C SER A 239 0.71 -4.09 -0.48
N THR A 240 -0.18 -3.52 0.34
CA THR A 240 -0.81 -2.22 0.09
C THR A 240 0.21 -1.09 0.13
N ILE A 241 1.09 -1.07 1.16
CA ILE A 241 2.17 -0.08 1.28
C ILE A 241 3.08 -0.15 0.05
N GLN A 242 3.51 -1.36 -0.36
CA GLN A 242 4.31 -1.55 -1.56
C GLN A 242 3.62 -1.01 -2.82
N SER A 243 2.32 -1.25 -2.95
CA SER A 243 1.54 -0.76 -4.10
C SER A 243 1.42 0.76 -4.10
N PHE A 244 1.28 1.38 -2.93
CA PHE A 244 1.26 2.84 -2.78
C PHE A 244 2.61 3.47 -3.08
N ILE A 245 3.72 2.84 -2.65
CA ILE A 245 5.07 3.27 -3.04
C ILE A 245 5.23 3.21 -4.56
N THR A 246 4.76 2.14 -5.20
CA THR A 246 4.86 1.97 -6.66
C THR A 246 4.03 3.02 -7.41
N LEU A 247 2.81 3.34 -6.94
CA LEU A 247 1.99 4.40 -7.53
C LEU A 247 2.64 5.78 -7.34
N ALA A 248 3.14 6.07 -6.14
CA ALA A 248 3.84 7.31 -5.85
C ALA A 248 5.11 7.49 -6.71
N ALA A 249 5.85 6.40 -6.97
CA ALA A 249 7.00 6.42 -7.88
C ALA A 249 6.60 6.82 -9.30
N THR A 250 5.45 6.33 -9.81
CA THR A 250 4.91 6.75 -11.11
C THR A 250 4.59 8.25 -11.13
N ILE A 251 4.00 8.77 -10.05
CA ILE A 251 3.68 10.21 -9.92
C ILE A 251 4.96 11.05 -9.83
N VAL A 252 5.93 10.63 -9.03
CA VAL A 252 7.23 11.34 -8.90
C VAL A 252 7.99 11.35 -10.24
N SER A 253 7.94 10.27 -11.00
CA SER A 253 8.59 10.15 -12.30
C SER A 253 8.03 11.10 -13.39
N SER A 254 6.80 11.64 -13.20
CA SER A 254 6.23 12.65 -14.08
C SER A 254 6.90 14.02 -13.93
N GLY A 255 7.58 14.26 -12.80
CA GLY A 255 8.20 15.55 -12.47
C GLY A 255 7.23 16.62 -11.98
N GLN A 256 5.92 16.36 -12.01
CA GLN A 256 4.86 17.34 -11.67
C GLN A 256 4.13 17.03 -10.35
N HIS A 257 4.75 16.26 -9.47
CA HIS A 257 4.15 15.79 -8.21
C HIS A 257 4.06 16.84 -7.10
N LYS A 258 4.77 17.96 -7.22
CA LYS A 258 4.80 19.00 -6.18
C LYS A 258 3.44 19.66 -6.00
N GLY A 259 2.97 19.75 -4.75
CA GLY A 259 1.66 20.34 -4.43
C GLY A 259 0.50 19.36 -4.48
N THR A 260 0.73 18.09 -4.88
CA THR A 260 -0.30 17.05 -4.96
C THR A 260 -0.36 16.17 -3.70
N GLU A 261 0.41 16.47 -2.66
CA GLU A 261 0.54 15.65 -1.46
C GLU A 261 -0.80 15.40 -0.77
N LYS A 262 -1.61 16.46 -0.58
CA LYS A 262 -2.94 16.33 0.04
C LYS A 262 -3.92 15.53 -0.83
N LEU A 263 -3.83 15.72 -2.14
CA LEU A 263 -4.68 15.03 -3.10
C LEU A 263 -4.38 13.53 -3.11
N LEU A 264 -3.10 13.14 -3.08
CA LEU A 264 -2.69 11.75 -3.01
C LEU A 264 -3.08 11.12 -1.67
N TYR A 265 -2.91 11.83 -0.56
CA TYR A 265 -3.36 11.36 0.75
C TYR A 265 -4.87 11.08 0.77
N SER A 266 -5.69 12.02 0.30
CA SER A 266 -7.14 11.83 0.19
C SER A 266 -7.49 10.62 -0.66
N PHE A 267 -6.84 10.46 -1.82
CA PHE A 267 -7.03 9.28 -2.66
C PHE A 267 -6.73 7.96 -1.92
N PHE A 268 -5.63 7.87 -1.18
CA PHE A 268 -5.27 6.66 -0.45
C PHE A 268 -6.26 6.32 0.66
N GLU A 269 -6.76 7.32 1.40
CA GLU A 269 -7.79 7.12 2.42
C GLU A 269 -9.11 6.65 1.77
N ASP A 270 -9.56 7.32 0.71
CA ASP A 270 -10.79 6.96 -0.02
C ASP A 270 -10.69 5.57 -0.65
N PHE A 271 -9.56 5.25 -1.29
CA PHE A 271 -9.33 3.93 -1.87
C PHE A 271 -9.38 2.84 -0.80
N SER A 272 -8.76 3.06 0.35
CA SER A 272 -8.73 2.10 1.45
C SER A 272 -10.10 1.89 2.06
N ALA A 273 -10.88 2.97 2.22
CA ALA A 273 -12.27 2.90 2.70
C ALA A 273 -13.17 2.14 1.71
N GLN A 274 -13.06 2.42 0.41
CA GLN A 274 -13.80 1.69 -0.62
C GLN A 274 -13.37 0.22 -0.71
N LEU A 275 -12.08 -0.07 -0.61
CA LEU A 275 -11.56 -1.45 -0.57
C LEU A 275 -12.20 -2.25 0.58
N ALA A 276 -12.27 -1.67 1.77
CA ALA A 276 -12.89 -2.30 2.93
C ALA A 276 -14.40 -2.52 2.69
N LYS A 277 -15.14 -1.50 2.21
CA LYS A 277 -16.56 -1.57 1.89
C LYS A 277 -16.87 -2.66 0.85
N GLN A 278 -16.13 -2.70 -0.26
CA GLN A 278 -16.40 -3.67 -1.34
C GLN A 278 -16.05 -5.10 -0.91
N ASN A 279 -15.01 -5.28 -0.09
CA ASN A 279 -14.68 -6.59 0.47
C ASN A 279 -15.77 -7.10 1.44
N GLU A 280 -16.37 -6.23 2.26
CA GLU A 280 -17.47 -6.57 3.13
C GLU A 280 -18.73 -7.00 2.34
N LEU A 281 -19.01 -6.32 1.22
CA LEU A 281 -20.10 -6.68 0.32
C LEU A 281 -19.87 -8.03 -0.38
N GLY A 282 -18.63 -8.46 -0.58
CA GLY A 282 -18.26 -9.74 -1.18
C GLY A 282 -18.89 -9.95 -2.55
N THR A 283 -19.76 -10.96 -2.71
CA THR A 283 -20.46 -11.24 -3.97
C THR A 283 -21.45 -10.16 -4.40
N LYS A 284 -21.84 -9.27 -3.47
CA LYS A 284 -22.70 -8.11 -3.74
C LYS A 284 -21.92 -6.84 -4.04
N ALA A 285 -20.61 -6.94 -4.19
CA ALA A 285 -19.77 -5.78 -4.51
C ALA A 285 -20.23 -5.12 -5.81
N THR A 286 -20.35 -3.81 -5.76
CA THR A 286 -20.76 -2.98 -6.91
C THR A 286 -19.55 -2.56 -7.76
N ASP A 287 -18.33 -2.75 -7.27
CA ASP A 287 -17.09 -2.45 -7.97
C ASP A 287 -16.07 -3.59 -7.77
N THR A 288 -16.04 -4.52 -8.72
CA THR A 288 -15.23 -5.73 -8.64
C THR A 288 -13.73 -5.49 -8.70
N ALA A 289 -13.28 -4.31 -9.21
CA ALA A 289 -11.86 -3.97 -9.25
C ALA A 289 -11.21 -3.99 -7.86
N TYR A 290 -11.94 -3.60 -6.81
CA TYR A 290 -11.45 -3.70 -5.43
C TYR A 290 -11.31 -5.16 -4.97
N LEU A 291 -12.21 -6.06 -5.39
CA LEU A 291 -12.08 -7.50 -5.10
C LEU A 291 -10.87 -8.11 -5.83
N ASP A 292 -10.64 -7.70 -7.07
CA ASP A 292 -9.47 -8.13 -7.84
C ASP A 292 -8.18 -7.61 -7.21
N TYR A 293 -8.15 -6.37 -6.74
CA TYR A 293 -7.05 -5.86 -5.94
C TYR A 293 -6.80 -6.71 -4.69
N GLN A 294 -7.85 -7.01 -3.92
CA GLN A 294 -7.77 -7.82 -2.69
C GLN A 294 -7.23 -9.23 -2.96
N ARG A 295 -7.67 -9.90 -4.01
CA ARG A 295 -7.18 -11.24 -4.38
C ARG A 295 -5.68 -11.28 -4.63
N THR A 296 -5.09 -10.18 -5.09
CA THR A 296 -3.66 -10.08 -5.39
C THR A 296 -2.80 -9.66 -4.19
N ILE A 297 -3.39 -9.28 -3.05
CA ILE A 297 -2.63 -8.84 -1.86
C ILE A 297 -1.73 -9.94 -1.30
N SER A 298 -2.18 -11.19 -1.30
CA SER A 298 -1.40 -12.35 -0.82
C SER A 298 -0.39 -12.87 -1.85
N ALA A 299 -0.49 -12.43 -3.09
CA ALA A 299 0.40 -12.86 -4.17
C ALA A 299 1.59 -11.91 -4.32
N ASN A 300 2.70 -12.20 -3.59
CA ASN A 300 3.99 -11.51 -3.76
C ASN A 300 4.69 -11.96 -5.06
N VAL A 301 3.98 -11.86 -6.19
CA VAL A 301 4.48 -12.25 -7.52
C VAL A 301 4.34 -11.08 -8.48
N ARG A 302 5.15 -11.08 -9.53
CA ARG A 302 5.16 -10.07 -10.60
C ARG A 302 3.75 -9.66 -11.07
N SER A 303 2.92 -10.62 -11.41
CA SER A 303 1.55 -10.37 -11.89
C SER A 303 0.69 -9.61 -10.89
N GLY A 304 0.80 -9.93 -9.60
CA GLY A 304 0.03 -9.25 -8.55
C GLY A 304 0.41 -7.79 -8.38
N ALA A 305 1.70 -7.44 -8.47
CA ALA A 305 2.17 -6.06 -8.36
C ALA A 305 1.66 -5.20 -9.53
N LYS A 306 1.72 -5.74 -10.75
CA LYS A 306 1.23 -5.08 -11.97
C LYS A 306 -0.28 -4.83 -11.89
N VAL A 307 -1.08 -5.84 -11.57
CA VAL A 307 -2.54 -5.72 -11.45
C VAL A 307 -2.93 -4.68 -10.39
N ARG A 308 -2.29 -4.70 -9.21
CA ARG A 308 -2.55 -3.70 -8.17
C ARG A 308 -2.23 -2.28 -8.64
N HIS A 309 -1.12 -2.11 -9.33
CA HIS A 309 -0.74 -0.80 -9.87
C HIS A 309 -1.73 -0.29 -10.92
N GLU A 310 -2.15 -1.14 -11.85
CA GLU A 310 -3.13 -0.79 -12.89
C GLU A 310 -4.48 -0.37 -12.28
N ILE A 311 -4.96 -1.12 -11.26
CA ILE A 311 -6.19 -0.75 -10.55
C ILE A 311 -6.03 0.59 -9.82
N LEU A 312 -4.93 0.78 -9.08
CA LEU A 312 -4.68 2.04 -8.37
C LEU A 312 -4.57 3.22 -9.34
N LEU A 313 -3.86 3.06 -10.46
CA LEU A 313 -3.71 4.10 -11.46
C LEU A 313 -5.07 4.50 -12.07
N ARG A 314 -5.90 3.51 -12.43
CA ARG A 314 -7.27 3.78 -12.93
C ARG A 314 -8.11 4.57 -11.93
N LYS A 315 -8.12 4.11 -10.66
CA LYS A 315 -8.89 4.77 -9.61
C LYS A 315 -8.35 6.18 -9.30
N LEU A 316 -7.04 6.36 -9.34
CA LEU A 316 -6.40 7.67 -9.17
C LEU A 316 -6.85 8.65 -10.26
N LEU A 317 -6.78 8.25 -11.54
CA LEU A 317 -7.09 9.11 -12.69
C LEU A 317 -8.51 9.66 -12.66
N ILE A 318 -9.47 8.90 -12.11
CA ILE A 318 -10.86 9.34 -11.98
C ILE A 318 -11.19 9.94 -10.62
N SER A 319 -10.28 9.88 -9.64
CA SER A 319 -10.54 10.46 -8.31
C SER A 319 -10.54 11.98 -8.36
N ASP A 320 -9.64 12.57 -9.13
CA ASP A 320 -9.55 14.00 -9.34
C ASP A 320 -8.97 14.30 -10.74
N PRO A 321 -9.58 15.23 -11.50
CA PRO A 321 -9.10 15.62 -12.82
C PRO A 321 -7.66 16.11 -12.88
N ALA A 322 -7.12 16.69 -11.80
CA ALA A 322 -5.74 17.18 -11.75
C ALA A 322 -4.70 16.08 -12.02
N TRP A 323 -5.03 14.82 -11.78
CA TRP A 323 -4.12 13.72 -12.05
C TRP A 323 -3.80 13.51 -13.52
N MET A 324 -4.69 13.93 -14.42
CA MET A 324 -4.42 13.89 -15.86
C MET A 324 -3.29 14.85 -16.26
N ASP A 325 -3.29 16.05 -15.66
CA ASP A 325 -2.25 17.04 -15.92
C ASP A 325 -0.90 16.59 -15.31
N VAL A 326 -0.93 15.99 -14.13
CA VAL A 326 0.26 15.46 -13.44
C VAL A 326 0.89 14.29 -14.19
N LEU A 327 0.09 13.35 -14.71
CA LEU A 327 0.60 12.09 -15.26
C LEU A 327 0.89 12.13 -16.78
N SER A 328 0.61 13.24 -17.45
CA SER A 328 0.79 13.40 -18.90
C SER A 328 0.23 12.22 -19.70
N LEU A 329 -0.78 12.42 -20.52
CA LEU A 329 -1.51 11.40 -21.29
C LEU A 329 -0.59 10.50 -22.14
N LYS A 330 -0.16 9.37 -21.61
CA LYS A 330 0.51 8.30 -22.36
C LYS A 330 -0.52 7.23 -22.76
N GLU A 331 -0.19 6.38 -23.74
CA GLU A 331 -1.07 5.26 -24.18
C GLU A 331 -1.57 4.38 -23.03
N SER A 332 -0.73 4.14 -22.03
CA SER A 332 -1.09 3.39 -20.81
C SER A 332 -2.23 4.06 -20.02
N THR A 333 -2.28 5.38 -19.99
CA THR A 333 -3.32 6.16 -19.34
C THR A 333 -4.65 6.05 -20.09
N SER A 334 -4.63 6.10 -21.42
CA SER A 334 -5.82 5.93 -22.26
C SER A 334 -6.43 4.53 -22.10
N ALA A 335 -5.61 3.48 -22.04
CA ALA A 335 -6.07 2.11 -21.79
C ALA A 335 -6.72 1.99 -20.40
N ALA A 336 -6.13 2.60 -19.37
CA ALA A 336 -6.65 2.61 -18.01
C ALA A 336 -8.03 3.30 -17.93
N ILE A 337 -8.23 4.41 -18.63
CA ILE A 337 -9.51 5.12 -18.66
C ILE A 337 -10.58 4.29 -19.38
N ARG A 338 -10.25 3.65 -20.50
CA ARG A 338 -11.19 2.76 -21.24
C ARG A 338 -11.69 1.62 -20.35
N GLU A 339 -10.78 0.96 -19.66
CA GLU A 339 -11.14 -0.12 -18.73
C GLU A 339 -11.99 0.38 -17.56
N GLU A 340 -11.73 1.60 -17.07
CA GLU A 340 -12.55 2.19 -16.02
C GLU A 340 -13.95 2.57 -16.49
N ILE A 341 -14.12 3.06 -17.72
CA ILE A 341 -15.44 3.31 -18.33
C ILE A 341 -16.26 2.03 -18.37
N ASP A 342 -15.67 0.92 -18.82
CA ASP A 342 -16.35 -0.39 -18.85
C ASP A 342 -16.76 -0.85 -17.44
N ASN A 343 -15.87 -0.72 -16.45
CA ASN A 343 -16.17 -1.04 -15.06
C ASN A 343 -17.29 -0.18 -14.47
N LEU A 344 -17.27 1.13 -14.72
CA LEU A 344 -18.32 2.05 -14.27
C LEU A 344 -19.66 1.73 -14.92
N GLY A 345 -19.67 1.43 -16.22
CA GLY A 345 -20.88 1.03 -16.92
C GLY A 345 -21.48 -0.27 -16.39
N ARG A 346 -20.65 -1.28 -16.09
CA ARG A 346 -21.10 -2.51 -15.40
C ARG A 346 -21.65 -2.21 -14.01
N ARG A 347 -20.97 -1.38 -13.24
CA ARG A 347 -21.42 -0.97 -11.90
C ARG A 347 -22.79 -0.29 -11.96
N ILE A 348 -22.99 0.64 -12.89
CA ILE A 348 -24.28 1.31 -13.10
C ILE A 348 -25.37 0.30 -13.41
N SER A 349 -25.10 -0.68 -14.27
CA SER A 349 -26.07 -1.76 -14.61
C SER A 349 -26.48 -2.56 -13.38
N VAL A 350 -25.51 -2.93 -12.52
CA VAL A 350 -25.79 -3.64 -11.26
C VAL A 350 -26.61 -2.78 -10.30
N LEU A 351 -26.24 -1.49 -10.13
CA LEU A 351 -26.97 -0.56 -9.26
C LEU A 351 -28.41 -0.35 -9.75
N ILE A 352 -28.63 -0.19 -11.05
CA ILE A 352 -29.99 -0.08 -11.63
C ILE A 352 -30.81 -1.34 -11.31
N SER A 353 -30.24 -2.52 -11.47
CA SER A 353 -30.92 -3.78 -11.11
C SER A 353 -31.30 -3.82 -9.64
N GLN A 354 -30.37 -3.49 -8.74
CA GLN A 354 -30.62 -3.44 -7.30
C GLN A 354 -31.72 -2.43 -6.92
N LYS A 355 -31.72 -1.24 -7.57
CA LYS A 355 -32.76 -0.23 -7.34
C LYS A 355 -34.12 -0.68 -7.89
N ASN A 356 -34.15 -1.39 -9.00
CA ASN A 356 -35.37 -1.99 -9.50
C ASN A 356 -35.93 -3.04 -8.54
N GLU A 357 -35.10 -3.94 -8.01
CA GLU A 357 -35.54 -4.91 -6.98
C GLU A 357 -36.14 -4.23 -5.76
N GLN A 358 -35.47 -3.18 -5.23
CA GLN A 358 -35.93 -2.42 -4.09
C GLN A 358 -37.27 -1.71 -4.36
N TYR A 359 -37.40 -1.05 -5.51
CA TYR A 359 -38.58 -0.32 -5.89
C TYR A 359 -39.76 -1.25 -6.21
N SER A 360 -39.50 -2.34 -6.95
CA SER A 360 -40.51 -3.32 -7.33
C SER A 360 -41.10 -4.04 -6.11
N ALA A 361 -40.31 -4.30 -5.08
CA ALA A 361 -40.79 -4.89 -3.83
C ALA A 361 -41.84 -3.99 -3.13
N LYS A 362 -41.79 -2.66 -3.31
CA LYS A 362 -42.73 -1.70 -2.72
C LYS A 362 -43.90 -1.33 -3.63
N HIS A 363 -43.65 -1.26 -4.95
CA HIS A 363 -44.58 -0.64 -5.91
C HIS A 363 -45.06 -1.61 -7.01
N GLY A 364 -44.57 -2.86 -7.05
CA GLY A 364 -44.98 -3.87 -8.03
C GLY A 364 -44.54 -3.59 -9.46
N SER A 365 -43.62 -2.65 -9.66
CA SER A 365 -43.07 -2.30 -11.00
C SER A 365 -41.65 -1.75 -10.88
N ASP A 366 -40.85 -1.86 -11.96
CA ASP A 366 -39.48 -1.36 -11.99
C ASP A 366 -39.42 0.17 -12.01
N LEU A 367 -38.44 0.75 -11.28
CA LEU A 367 -38.11 2.16 -11.35
C LEU A 367 -37.55 2.52 -12.74
N PHE A 368 -36.54 1.79 -13.19
CA PHE A 368 -35.92 1.89 -14.50
C PHE A 368 -36.52 0.79 -15.41
N LYS A 369 -37.46 1.12 -16.28
CA LYS A 369 -38.13 0.13 -17.13
C LYS A 369 -37.15 -0.57 -18.07
N ALA A 370 -37.19 -1.89 -18.10
CA ALA A 370 -36.45 -2.70 -19.06
C ALA A 370 -37.11 -2.60 -20.45
N THR A 371 -36.51 -1.83 -21.35
CA THR A 371 -36.89 -1.70 -22.76
C THR A 371 -35.67 -1.98 -23.63
N ASN A 372 -35.88 -2.27 -24.92
CA ASN A 372 -34.75 -2.42 -25.86
C ASN A 372 -33.84 -1.20 -25.85
N ARG A 373 -34.39 0.00 -25.70
CA ARG A 373 -33.64 1.24 -25.62
C ARG A 373 -32.82 1.37 -24.32
N THR A 374 -33.37 0.90 -23.20
CA THR A 374 -32.62 0.84 -21.92
C THR A 374 -31.44 -0.12 -22.02
N VAL A 375 -31.65 -1.28 -22.61
CA VAL A 375 -30.56 -2.28 -22.80
C VAL A 375 -29.48 -1.72 -23.75
N ALA A 376 -29.87 -1.06 -24.85
CA ALA A 376 -28.94 -0.42 -25.76
C ALA A 376 -28.12 0.68 -25.04
N ALA A 377 -28.76 1.56 -24.27
CA ALA A 377 -28.10 2.60 -23.50
C ALA A 377 -27.11 2.02 -22.48
N LEU A 378 -27.48 0.97 -21.74
CA LEU A 378 -26.59 0.30 -20.79
C LEU A 378 -25.38 -0.39 -21.43
N THR A 379 -25.49 -0.75 -22.72
CA THR A 379 -24.37 -1.29 -23.50
C THR A 379 -23.46 -0.18 -23.97
N SER A 380 -24.03 0.87 -24.57
CA SER A 380 -23.27 1.97 -25.19
C SER A 380 -22.51 2.83 -24.17
N ILE A 381 -23.01 3.00 -22.94
CA ILE A 381 -22.29 3.77 -21.90
C ILE A 381 -20.96 3.14 -21.50
N ARG A 382 -20.70 1.88 -21.88
CA ARG A 382 -19.44 1.16 -21.65
C ARG A 382 -18.40 1.42 -22.75
N GLU A 383 -18.81 1.95 -23.87
CA GLU A 383 -17.92 2.26 -24.98
C GLU A 383 -17.31 3.66 -24.79
N PRO A 384 -15.98 3.81 -24.93
CA PRO A 384 -15.34 5.11 -24.83
C PRO A 384 -15.80 6.07 -25.94
N ILE A 385 -16.06 7.31 -25.57
CA ILE A 385 -16.37 8.39 -26.51
C ILE A 385 -15.10 9.19 -26.81
N ASP A 386 -14.90 9.60 -28.07
CA ASP A 386 -13.68 10.28 -28.55
C ASP A 386 -13.95 11.51 -29.37
N SER A 387 -15.21 11.95 -29.42
CA SER A 387 -15.63 13.09 -30.26
C SER A 387 -16.82 13.82 -29.65
N PHE A 388 -17.05 15.04 -30.09
CA PHE A 388 -18.20 15.83 -29.68
C PHE A 388 -19.53 15.16 -30.09
N GLU A 389 -19.58 14.51 -31.24
CA GLU A 389 -20.77 13.82 -31.74
C GLU A 389 -21.09 12.59 -30.88
N ALA A 390 -20.07 11.79 -30.56
CA ALA A 390 -20.21 10.65 -29.66
C ALA A 390 -20.63 11.10 -28.23
N TYR A 391 -20.07 12.22 -27.73
CA TYR A 391 -20.48 12.85 -26.49
C TYR A 391 -21.97 13.27 -26.51
N SER A 392 -22.41 13.91 -27.59
CA SER A 392 -23.82 14.34 -27.72
C SER A 392 -24.78 13.14 -27.66
N THR A 393 -24.45 12.07 -28.37
CA THR A 393 -25.20 10.81 -28.34
C THR A 393 -25.24 10.21 -26.97
N HIS A 394 -24.10 10.12 -26.31
CA HIS A 394 -23.94 9.57 -24.94
C HIS A 394 -24.79 10.31 -23.90
N ILE A 395 -24.77 11.65 -23.92
CA ILE A 395 -25.61 12.46 -23.04
C ILE A 395 -27.11 12.22 -23.31
N GLY A 396 -27.50 12.03 -24.57
CA GLY A 396 -28.88 11.69 -24.95
C GLY A 396 -29.33 10.33 -24.36
N GLU A 397 -28.44 9.34 -24.40
CA GLU A 397 -28.70 8.01 -23.84
C GLU A 397 -28.77 8.02 -22.30
N LEU A 398 -27.85 8.74 -21.65
CA LEU A 398 -27.89 8.93 -20.19
C LEU A 398 -29.17 9.68 -19.76
N TYR A 399 -29.58 10.70 -20.49
CA TYR A 399 -30.83 11.39 -20.21
C TYR A 399 -32.04 10.46 -20.29
N PHE A 400 -32.12 9.65 -21.37
CA PHE A 400 -33.16 8.65 -21.50
C PHE A 400 -33.18 7.67 -20.32
N LEU A 401 -32.01 7.14 -19.96
CA LEU A 401 -31.88 6.14 -18.90
C LEU A 401 -32.27 6.70 -17.53
N LEU A 402 -31.79 7.91 -17.19
CA LEU A 402 -31.81 8.45 -15.81
C LEU A 402 -32.95 9.45 -15.55
N ARG A 403 -33.55 10.01 -16.59
CA ARG A 403 -34.60 11.04 -16.46
C ARG A 403 -35.91 10.64 -17.11
N GLU A 404 -35.90 10.25 -18.38
CA GLU A 404 -37.10 9.90 -19.12
C GLU A 404 -37.61 8.52 -18.70
N GLY A 405 -36.73 7.53 -18.52
CA GLY A 405 -37.07 6.16 -18.14
C GLY A 405 -37.79 6.07 -16.78
N PRO A 406 -37.23 6.58 -15.68
CA PRO A 406 -37.89 6.64 -14.37
C PRO A 406 -39.13 7.56 -14.38
N GLY A 407 -39.04 8.70 -15.06
CA GLY A 407 -40.15 9.69 -15.12
C GLY A 407 -40.61 10.14 -13.72
N SER A 408 -41.93 10.14 -13.51
CA SER A 408 -42.56 10.53 -12.25
C SER A 408 -42.38 9.51 -11.10
N ARG A 409 -41.82 8.32 -11.39
CA ARG A 409 -41.56 7.30 -10.35
C ARG A 409 -40.38 7.64 -9.45
N LEU A 410 -39.50 8.53 -9.90
CA LEU A 410 -38.41 9.08 -9.07
C LEU A 410 -38.99 10.18 -8.17
N GLU A 411 -39.55 9.78 -7.03
CA GLU A 411 -40.12 10.69 -6.03
C GLU A 411 -38.99 11.25 -5.14
N GLY A 412 -39.14 12.55 -4.71
CA GLY A 412 -38.17 13.20 -3.84
C GLY A 412 -37.11 14.01 -4.56
N ALA A 413 -35.93 14.20 -3.94
CA ALA A 413 -34.83 14.96 -4.50
C ALA A 413 -34.13 14.16 -5.60
N VAL A 414 -34.17 14.65 -6.83
CA VAL A 414 -33.48 14.06 -7.96
C VAL A 414 -31.96 14.15 -7.73
N PRO A 415 -31.18 13.05 -7.90
CA PRO A 415 -29.74 13.06 -7.73
C PRO A 415 -29.04 14.13 -8.56
N ALA A 416 -27.94 14.68 -8.02
CA ALA A 416 -27.24 15.80 -8.63
C ALA A 416 -26.73 15.50 -10.04
N SER A 417 -26.14 14.32 -10.25
CA SER A 417 -25.66 13.91 -11.59
C SER A 417 -26.80 13.75 -12.61
N PHE A 418 -28.02 13.36 -12.17
CA PHE A 418 -29.18 13.26 -13.06
C PHE A 418 -29.69 14.65 -13.48
N VAL A 419 -29.59 15.64 -12.58
CA VAL A 419 -29.88 17.05 -12.92
C VAL A 419 -28.85 17.55 -13.90
N ASP A 420 -27.56 17.24 -13.70
CA ASP A 420 -26.49 17.63 -14.60
C ASP A 420 -26.66 17.03 -16.00
N VAL A 421 -26.99 15.74 -16.12
CA VAL A 421 -27.30 15.10 -17.41
C VAL A 421 -28.40 15.84 -18.16
N ASN A 422 -29.45 16.30 -17.46
CA ASN A 422 -30.52 17.09 -18.06
C ASN A 422 -30.04 18.47 -18.52
N LEU A 423 -29.19 19.15 -17.77
CA LEU A 423 -28.58 20.43 -18.14
C LEU A 423 -27.68 20.28 -19.36
N LEU A 424 -26.82 19.26 -19.37
CA LEU A 424 -25.90 18.95 -20.46
C LEU A 424 -26.68 18.65 -21.77
N ARG A 425 -27.73 17.81 -21.70
CA ARG A 425 -28.61 17.55 -22.86
C ARG A 425 -29.27 18.83 -23.36
N THR A 426 -29.77 19.68 -22.46
CA THR A 426 -30.40 20.95 -22.82
C THR A 426 -29.42 21.84 -23.60
N GLY A 427 -28.13 21.84 -23.23
CA GLY A 427 -27.09 22.60 -23.93
C GLY A 427 -26.78 22.09 -25.34
N LEU A 428 -27.02 20.80 -25.59
CA LEU A 428 -26.70 20.14 -26.87
C LEU A 428 -27.86 20.16 -27.88
N GLN A 429 -29.11 20.11 -27.41
CA GLN A 429 -30.28 19.90 -28.27
C GLN A 429 -31.16 21.15 -28.48
N HIS A 430 -30.99 22.19 -27.68
CA HIS A 430 -31.79 23.41 -27.78
C HIS A 430 -30.91 24.60 -28.13
N ASP A 431 -31.36 25.37 -29.11
CA ASP A 431 -30.82 26.71 -29.37
C ASP A 431 -31.04 27.53 -28.07
N VAL A 432 -29.98 27.63 -27.26
CA VAL A 432 -30.01 28.29 -25.95
C VAL A 432 -30.24 29.80 -26.09
N ASP A 433 -30.30 30.29 -27.32
CA ASP A 433 -30.31 31.69 -27.68
C ASP A 433 -31.71 32.32 -27.76
N HIS A 434 -32.76 31.54 -27.60
CA HIS A 434 -34.12 32.07 -27.55
C HIS A 434 -34.56 32.50 -26.13
N GLY A 435 -34.82 33.78 -25.93
CA GLY A 435 -35.33 34.32 -24.65
C GLY A 435 -34.74 35.71 -24.31
N LYS A 436 -35.11 36.23 -23.13
CA LYS A 436 -34.52 37.47 -22.59
C LYS A 436 -33.01 37.25 -22.32
N ALA A 437 -32.15 38.19 -22.71
CA ALA A 437 -30.69 38.08 -22.64
C ALA A 437 -30.16 37.61 -21.24
N GLY A 438 -30.73 38.10 -20.14
CA GLY A 438 -30.34 37.68 -18.80
C GLY A 438 -30.70 36.23 -18.48
N ALA A 439 -31.81 35.69 -18.97
CA ALA A 439 -32.20 34.29 -18.76
C ALA A 439 -31.32 33.34 -19.59
N VAL A 440 -30.97 33.74 -20.81
CA VAL A 440 -30.05 33.01 -21.67
C VAL A 440 -28.65 32.95 -21.06
N ALA A 441 -28.11 34.05 -20.55
CA ALA A 441 -26.81 34.08 -19.87
C ALA A 441 -26.79 33.21 -18.64
N SER A 442 -27.84 33.25 -17.79
CA SER A 442 -27.94 32.38 -16.60
C SER A 442 -28.02 30.90 -16.97
N LYS A 443 -28.73 30.52 -18.03
CA LYS A 443 -28.85 29.15 -18.50
C LYS A 443 -27.52 28.63 -19.04
N ARG A 444 -26.82 29.41 -19.87
CA ARG A 444 -25.48 29.08 -20.38
C ARG A 444 -24.47 28.89 -19.24
N LYS A 445 -24.50 29.78 -18.24
CA LYS A 445 -23.64 29.66 -17.06
C LYS A 445 -23.86 28.32 -16.31
N LYS A 446 -25.13 27.97 -16.04
CA LYS A 446 -25.46 26.68 -15.36
C LYS A 446 -25.00 25.46 -16.18
N ILE A 447 -25.15 25.48 -17.50
CA ILE A 447 -24.70 24.40 -18.38
C ILE A 447 -23.17 24.30 -18.36
N GLY A 448 -22.45 25.42 -18.48
CA GLY A 448 -21.00 25.45 -18.37
C GLY A 448 -20.48 24.97 -17.03
N GLU A 449 -21.12 25.37 -15.95
CA GLU A 449 -20.78 24.86 -14.58
C GLU A 449 -21.03 23.35 -14.45
N ALA A 450 -22.12 22.82 -15.03
CA ALA A 450 -22.39 21.38 -15.04
C ALA A 450 -21.33 20.62 -15.84
N PHE A 451 -20.93 21.13 -17.01
CA PHE A 451 -19.86 20.50 -17.80
C PHE A 451 -18.51 20.57 -17.09
N ALA A 452 -18.16 21.72 -16.51
CA ALA A 452 -16.89 21.95 -15.84
C ALA A 452 -16.64 20.98 -14.66
N ARG A 453 -17.70 20.49 -13.99
CA ARG A 453 -17.57 19.47 -12.93
C ARG A 453 -16.96 18.15 -13.41
N TYR A 454 -17.14 17.83 -14.70
CA TYR A 454 -16.66 16.56 -15.27
C TYR A 454 -15.48 16.75 -16.22
N ALA A 455 -15.28 17.99 -16.71
CA ALA A 455 -14.33 18.33 -17.77
C ALA A 455 -13.11 19.11 -17.28
N CYS A 456 -12.71 18.96 -16.00
CA CYS A 456 -11.52 19.60 -15.44
C CYS A 456 -11.52 21.13 -15.56
N GLY A 457 -12.69 21.76 -15.34
CA GLY A 457 -12.83 23.21 -15.41
C GLY A 457 -13.16 23.78 -16.79
N GLU A 458 -13.07 22.99 -17.87
CA GLU A 458 -13.55 23.38 -19.19
C GLU A 458 -15.06 23.57 -19.16
N THR A 459 -15.54 24.65 -19.76
CA THR A 459 -16.96 25.03 -19.67
C THR A 459 -17.78 24.69 -20.93
N SER A 460 -17.12 24.21 -22.01
CA SER A 460 -17.79 23.85 -23.26
C SER A 460 -17.24 22.57 -23.87
N PRO A 461 -18.10 21.60 -24.25
CA PRO A 461 -17.65 20.42 -24.95
C PRO A 461 -17.12 20.70 -26.37
N SER A 462 -17.49 21.83 -27.00
CA SER A 462 -17.04 22.18 -28.35
C SER A 462 -15.57 22.60 -28.43
N THR A 463 -14.97 22.98 -27.30
CA THR A 463 -13.56 23.37 -27.22
C THR A 463 -12.67 22.23 -26.63
N LEU A 464 -13.29 21.12 -26.25
CA LEU A 464 -12.57 20.01 -25.63
C LEU A 464 -11.77 19.22 -26.67
N ALA A 465 -10.52 18.92 -26.36
CA ALA A 465 -9.68 18.04 -27.18
C ALA A 465 -10.24 16.60 -27.20
N PRO A 466 -10.20 15.89 -28.35
CA PRO A 466 -10.80 14.56 -28.52
C PRO A 466 -10.36 13.56 -27.47
N GLU A 467 -9.09 13.54 -27.09
CA GLU A 467 -8.50 12.65 -26.09
C GLU A 467 -9.01 12.87 -24.66
N ARG A 468 -9.68 13.99 -24.39
CA ARG A 468 -10.27 14.32 -23.08
C ARG A 468 -11.72 13.84 -22.90
N PHE A 469 -12.44 13.50 -23.96
CA PHE A 469 -13.82 13.03 -23.86
C PHE A 469 -13.97 11.76 -23.03
N PRO A 470 -13.08 10.73 -23.15
CA PRO A 470 -13.17 9.54 -22.30
C PRO A 470 -13.07 9.87 -20.80
N LEU A 471 -12.28 10.86 -20.41
CA LEU A 471 -12.18 11.30 -19.03
C LEU A 471 -13.47 11.95 -18.53
N VAL A 472 -14.06 12.84 -19.35
CA VAL A 472 -15.36 13.48 -19.03
C VAL A 472 -16.44 12.41 -18.83
N GLN A 473 -16.47 11.40 -19.72
CA GLN A 473 -17.36 10.24 -19.60
C GLN A 473 -17.11 9.49 -18.27
N ALA A 474 -15.87 9.13 -17.96
CA ALA A 474 -15.54 8.40 -16.75
C ALA A 474 -15.96 9.18 -15.48
N ASN A 475 -15.69 10.49 -15.44
CA ASN A 475 -16.08 11.34 -14.32
C ASN A 475 -17.60 11.44 -14.14
N LEU A 476 -18.35 11.58 -15.24
CA LEU A 476 -19.81 11.63 -15.22
C LEU A 476 -20.40 10.26 -14.78
N LEU A 477 -19.92 9.17 -15.35
CA LEU A 477 -20.37 7.82 -14.96
C LEU A 477 -20.05 7.50 -13.48
N ARG A 478 -18.90 7.97 -12.97
CA ARG A 478 -18.56 7.85 -11.54
C ARG A 478 -19.56 8.57 -10.65
N ALA A 479 -19.92 9.81 -10.99
CA ALA A 479 -20.90 10.59 -10.24
C ALA A 479 -22.28 9.92 -10.28
N ILE A 480 -22.72 9.42 -11.44
CA ILE A 480 -23.96 8.67 -11.60
C ILE A 480 -23.97 7.41 -10.74
N ALA A 481 -22.87 6.65 -10.74
CA ALA A 481 -22.76 5.44 -9.90
C ALA A 481 -22.83 5.76 -8.40
N ALA A 482 -22.19 6.86 -7.96
CA ALA A 482 -22.26 7.32 -6.57
C ALA A 482 -23.68 7.73 -6.16
N ASP A 483 -24.36 8.50 -7.03
CA ASP A 483 -25.72 8.94 -6.78
C ASP A 483 -26.73 7.77 -6.79
N LEU A 484 -26.57 6.80 -7.68
CA LEU A 484 -27.36 5.57 -7.67
C LEU A 484 -27.14 4.74 -6.40
N ASP A 485 -25.90 4.62 -5.93
CA ASP A 485 -25.57 3.89 -4.69
C ASP A 485 -26.26 4.55 -3.49
N ALA A 486 -26.23 5.89 -3.41
CA ALA A 486 -26.83 6.69 -2.36
C ALA A 486 -28.36 6.83 -2.43
N LEU A 487 -28.97 6.52 -3.59
CA LEU A 487 -30.43 6.70 -3.80
C LEU A 487 -31.23 5.80 -2.85
N THR A 488 -32.05 6.43 -2.01
CA THR A 488 -33.02 5.75 -1.13
C THR A 488 -34.40 5.73 -1.79
N LEU A 489 -35.08 4.57 -1.79
CA LEU A 489 -36.38 4.32 -2.44
C LEU A 489 -37.43 3.89 -1.45
#